data_6f72afd8d03d21705b32c29187a49d47
#
_entry.id   6f72afd8d03d21705b32c29187a49d47
#
_cell.length_a   1.000
_cell.length_b   1.000
_cell.length_c   1.000
_cell.angle_alpha   90.00
_cell.angle_beta   90.00
_cell.angle_gamma   90.00
#
_symmetry.space_group_name_H-M   'P 1'
#
loop_
_entity.id
_entity.type
_entity.pdbx_description
1 polymer ?
#
loop_
_entity_poly.entity_id
_entity_poly.type
_entity_poly.pdbx_seq_one_letter_code
_entity_poly.pdbx_strand_id
1 'polypeptide(L)'
;MIADSFADNHKIRLTDLSHNADGKMIANDLDDGSLTDDLVSGVDAIINVGFEGQTGTDTALMDYHTRCIYNLLYAAAGANVSRFINISTLRLYENHEENLVVTERWRTDPSAENVAILGAHMTEAVCKEFARDRLIDVVNIRFGWPFVETISPDSSQTAATSHGLIAATVNESLLIDLLEPWQDVHVQSPVKHQRFITNTAAKLFPNLADRLV
;
A
#
# COMPACT_ATOMS: atom_id res chain seq x y z
N MET A 1 -14.68 -0.32 1.05
CA MET A 1 -14.14 0.85 1.78
C MET A 1 -13.31 1.76 0.88
N ILE A 2 -12.05 1.43 0.50
CA ILE A 2 -11.26 2.31 -0.38
C ILE A 2 -11.97 2.50 -1.73
N ALA A 3 -12.36 1.43 -2.41
CA ALA A 3 -13.04 1.51 -3.69
C ALA A 3 -14.36 2.32 -3.63
N ASP A 4 -15.14 2.17 -2.59
CA ASP A 4 -16.41 2.90 -2.45
C ASP A 4 -16.21 4.41 -2.30
N SER A 5 -15.08 4.83 -1.68
CA SER A 5 -14.76 6.26 -1.52
C SER A 5 -14.33 6.94 -2.82
N PHE A 6 -14.03 6.18 -3.86
CA PHE A 6 -13.57 6.68 -5.18
C PHE A 6 -14.63 6.59 -6.28
N ALA A 7 -15.73 5.85 -6.05
CA ALA A 7 -16.70 5.51 -7.09
C ALA A 7 -17.34 6.72 -7.79
N ASP A 8 -17.45 7.86 -7.09
CA ASP A 8 -18.07 9.07 -7.63
C ASP A 8 -17.13 9.87 -8.56
N ASN A 9 -15.81 9.73 -8.40
CA ASN A 9 -14.82 10.57 -9.08
C ASN A 9 -13.89 9.81 -10.03
N HIS A 10 -13.87 8.48 -9.93
CA HIS A 10 -12.95 7.64 -10.69
C HIS A 10 -13.66 6.44 -11.30
N LYS A 11 -13.21 6.03 -12.50
CA LYS A 11 -13.61 4.75 -13.08
C LYS A 11 -12.72 3.65 -12.50
N ILE A 12 -13.31 2.79 -11.69
CA ILE A 12 -12.58 1.76 -10.94
C ILE A 12 -12.67 0.42 -11.65
N ARG A 13 -11.54 -0.26 -11.75
CA ARG A 13 -11.42 -1.66 -12.14
C ARG A 13 -10.94 -2.45 -10.94
N LEU A 14 -11.80 -3.30 -10.39
CA LEU A 14 -11.47 -4.14 -9.24
C LEU A 14 -10.96 -5.50 -9.71
N THR A 15 -9.88 -5.96 -9.10
CA THR A 15 -9.32 -7.29 -9.38
C THR A 15 -8.92 -8.01 -8.09
N ASP A 16 -8.97 -9.33 -8.13
CA ASP A 16 -8.47 -10.23 -7.10
C ASP A 16 -8.04 -11.53 -7.76
N LEU A 17 -7.27 -12.36 -7.06
CA LEU A 17 -6.86 -13.71 -7.51
C LEU A 17 -8.05 -14.66 -7.73
N SER A 18 -9.19 -14.39 -7.11
CA SER A 18 -10.40 -15.19 -7.24
C SER A 18 -11.61 -14.36 -7.62
N HIS A 19 -12.60 -14.98 -8.28
CA HIS A 19 -13.90 -14.35 -8.48
C HIS A 19 -14.61 -14.15 -7.15
N ASN A 20 -15.14 -12.95 -6.91
CA ASN A 20 -16.11 -12.78 -5.87
C ASN A 20 -17.52 -13.19 -6.34
N ALA A 21 -18.38 -13.52 -5.37
CA ALA A 21 -19.75 -13.98 -5.64
C ALA A 21 -20.61 -12.96 -6.41
N ASP A 22 -20.25 -11.67 -6.35
CA ASP A 22 -21.03 -10.57 -6.93
C ASP A 22 -20.62 -10.22 -8.38
N GLY A 23 -19.60 -10.88 -8.92
CA GLY A 23 -19.10 -10.63 -10.29
C GLY A 23 -18.54 -9.21 -10.53
N LYS A 24 -18.29 -8.45 -9.47
CA LYS A 24 -17.77 -7.07 -9.55
C LYS A 24 -16.26 -7.00 -9.70
N MET A 25 -15.56 -8.08 -9.35
CA MET A 25 -14.12 -8.18 -9.47
C MET A 25 -13.72 -9.03 -10.68
N ILE A 26 -12.68 -8.61 -11.35
CA ILE A 26 -12.03 -9.38 -12.40
C ILE A 26 -11.09 -10.37 -11.71
N ALA A 27 -11.30 -11.67 -11.89
CA ALA A 27 -10.31 -12.65 -11.44
C ALA A 27 -9.09 -12.57 -12.35
N ASN A 28 -7.93 -12.43 -11.73
CA ASN A 28 -6.66 -12.42 -12.44
C ASN A 28 -5.57 -12.93 -11.49
N ASP A 29 -4.85 -13.95 -11.89
CA ASP A 29 -3.77 -14.57 -11.11
C ASP A 29 -2.44 -13.83 -11.23
N LEU A 30 -2.43 -12.71 -11.98
CA LEU A 30 -1.27 -11.87 -12.25
C LEU A 30 -0.10 -12.67 -12.84
N ASP A 31 -0.40 -13.64 -13.69
CA ASP A 31 0.61 -14.33 -14.47
C ASP A 31 1.17 -13.44 -15.60
N ASP A 32 2.36 -13.79 -16.05
CA ASP A 32 2.96 -13.15 -17.23
C ASP A 32 2.15 -13.52 -18.48
N GLY A 33 1.47 -12.56 -19.06
CA GLY A 33 0.68 -12.77 -20.27
C GLY A 33 -0.45 -11.78 -20.51
N SER A 34 -1.18 -12.02 -21.61
CA SER A 34 -2.18 -11.08 -22.15
C SER A 34 -3.30 -10.71 -21.18
N LEU A 35 -3.67 -11.59 -20.23
CA LEU A 35 -4.73 -11.28 -19.26
C LEU A 35 -4.31 -10.19 -18.28
N THR A 36 -3.03 -10.20 -17.87
CA THR A 36 -2.49 -9.15 -16.99
C THR A 36 -2.26 -7.85 -17.79
N ASP A 37 -1.82 -7.95 -19.05
CA ASP A 37 -1.71 -6.80 -19.96
C ASP A 37 -3.08 -6.14 -20.20
N ASP A 38 -4.13 -6.92 -20.45
CA ASP A 38 -5.50 -6.41 -20.61
C ASP A 38 -6.03 -5.76 -19.34
N LEU A 39 -5.65 -6.32 -18.16
CA LEU A 39 -6.05 -5.77 -16.87
C LEU A 39 -5.55 -4.34 -16.66
N VAL A 40 -4.34 -4.02 -17.09
CA VAL A 40 -3.71 -2.71 -16.90
C VAL A 40 -3.90 -1.76 -18.08
N SER A 41 -4.45 -2.23 -19.18
CA SER A 41 -4.67 -1.42 -20.38
C SER A 41 -5.62 -0.26 -20.14
N GLY A 42 -5.17 0.97 -20.44
CA GLY A 42 -5.95 2.20 -20.24
C GLY A 42 -6.21 2.55 -18.78
N VAL A 43 -5.36 2.09 -17.87
CA VAL A 43 -5.37 2.44 -16.44
C VAL A 43 -4.37 3.56 -16.20
N ASP A 44 -4.78 4.61 -15.48
CA ASP A 44 -3.91 5.74 -15.13
C ASP A 44 -3.07 5.46 -13.89
N ALA A 45 -3.65 4.75 -12.92
CA ALA A 45 -2.99 4.42 -11.66
C ALA A 45 -3.45 3.06 -11.11
N ILE A 46 -2.56 2.39 -10.38
CA ILE A 46 -2.86 1.12 -9.69
C ILE A 46 -2.75 1.35 -8.19
N ILE A 47 -3.73 0.83 -7.43
CA ILE A 47 -3.70 0.77 -5.97
C ILE A 47 -3.59 -0.69 -5.56
N ASN A 48 -2.42 -1.07 -5.06
CA ASN A 48 -2.16 -2.41 -4.54
C ASN A 48 -2.50 -2.46 -3.05
N VAL A 49 -3.53 -3.22 -2.69
CA VAL A 49 -3.99 -3.41 -1.30
C VAL A 49 -3.70 -4.82 -0.77
N GLY A 50 -2.87 -5.58 -1.45
CA GLY A 50 -2.66 -7.00 -1.27
C GLY A 50 -1.88 -7.42 -0.01
N PHE A 51 -1.79 -6.58 1.01
CA PHE A 51 -1.05 -6.91 2.23
C PHE A 51 -1.79 -7.90 3.13
N GLU A 52 -3.07 -7.67 3.43
CA GLU A 52 -3.86 -8.49 4.34
C GLU A 52 -5.09 -9.10 3.64
N GLY A 53 -5.61 -10.19 4.22
CA GLY A 53 -6.78 -10.88 3.70
C GLY A 53 -6.47 -11.96 2.67
N GLN A 54 -5.21 -12.14 2.30
CA GLN A 54 -4.80 -13.24 1.44
C GLN A 54 -4.90 -14.57 2.18
N THR A 55 -5.70 -15.49 1.64
CA THR A 55 -5.85 -16.85 2.15
C THR A 55 -5.05 -17.80 1.28
N GLY A 56 -4.27 -18.68 1.89
CA GLY A 56 -3.47 -19.63 1.14
C GLY A 56 -2.31 -20.19 1.97
N THR A 57 -1.46 -20.96 1.32
CA THR A 57 -0.21 -21.41 1.92
C THR A 57 0.80 -20.27 1.95
N ASP A 58 1.80 -20.37 2.83
CA ASP A 58 2.91 -19.40 2.90
C ASP A 58 3.60 -19.23 1.55
N THR A 59 3.74 -20.32 0.79
CA THR A 59 4.30 -20.28 -0.57
C THR A 59 3.43 -19.43 -1.52
N ALA A 60 2.10 -19.58 -1.48
CA ALA A 60 1.20 -18.79 -2.31
C ALA A 60 1.21 -17.31 -1.94
N LEU A 61 1.30 -17.00 -0.63
CA LEU A 61 1.48 -15.62 -0.17
C LEU A 61 2.79 -15.01 -0.68
N MET A 62 3.90 -15.74 -0.56
CA MET A 62 5.19 -15.27 -1.05
C MET A 62 5.21 -15.10 -2.57
N ASP A 63 4.58 -16.01 -3.32
CA ASP A 63 4.44 -15.91 -4.77
C ASP A 63 3.65 -14.65 -5.16
N TYR A 64 2.53 -14.36 -4.48
CA TYR A 64 1.78 -13.14 -4.69
C TYR A 64 2.64 -11.89 -4.46
N HIS A 65 3.31 -11.80 -3.32
CA HIS A 65 4.12 -10.64 -2.93
C HIS A 65 5.41 -10.46 -3.74
N THR A 66 5.77 -11.42 -4.57
CA THR A 66 6.98 -11.38 -5.40
C THR A 66 6.63 -11.46 -6.89
N ARG A 67 6.37 -12.67 -7.41
CA ARG A 67 6.12 -12.92 -8.83
C ARG A 67 4.91 -12.15 -9.36
N CYS A 68 3.77 -12.24 -8.66
CA CYS A 68 2.56 -11.57 -9.13
C CYS A 68 2.71 -10.04 -9.14
N ILE A 69 3.34 -9.47 -8.11
CA ILE A 69 3.62 -8.02 -8.07
C ILE A 69 4.61 -7.61 -9.15
N TYR A 70 5.63 -8.43 -9.41
CA TYR A 70 6.57 -8.17 -10.51
C TYR A 70 5.85 -8.14 -11.86
N ASN A 71 5.03 -9.15 -12.16
CA ASN A 71 4.28 -9.24 -13.42
C ASN A 71 3.32 -8.05 -13.57
N LEU A 72 2.60 -7.68 -12.50
CA LEU A 72 1.70 -6.54 -12.51
C LEU A 72 2.44 -5.23 -12.81
N LEU A 73 3.58 -4.98 -12.17
CA LEU A 73 4.39 -3.79 -12.40
C LEU A 73 5.02 -3.79 -13.79
N TYR A 74 5.44 -4.95 -14.29
CA TYR A 74 6.00 -5.09 -15.63
C TYR A 74 4.96 -4.78 -16.71
N ALA A 75 3.76 -5.33 -16.60
CA ALA A 75 2.62 -5.05 -17.48
C ALA A 75 2.20 -3.57 -17.38
N ALA A 76 2.13 -3.01 -16.15
CA ALA A 76 1.79 -1.61 -15.90
C ALA A 76 2.79 -0.66 -16.57
N ALA A 77 4.09 -0.91 -16.44
CA ALA A 77 5.13 -0.13 -17.10
C ALA A 77 5.00 -0.22 -18.65
N GLY A 78 4.73 -1.40 -19.18
CA GLY A 78 4.49 -1.61 -20.61
C GLY A 78 3.25 -0.87 -21.12
N ALA A 79 2.23 -0.72 -20.30
CA ALA A 79 1.00 0.03 -20.62
C ALA A 79 1.10 1.54 -20.33
N ASN A 80 2.26 2.04 -19.88
CA ASN A 80 2.50 3.43 -19.48
C ASN A 80 1.58 3.89 -18.32
N VAL A 81 1.27 3.02 -17.38
CA VAL A 81 0.62 3.41 -16.12
C VAL A 81 1.54 4.36 -15.38
N SER A 82 1.06 5.54 -15.04
CA SER A 82 1.91 6.60 -14.48
C SER A 82 2.18 6.43 -12.99
N ARG A 83 1.28 5.77 -12.24
CA ARG A 83 1.32 5.73 -10.78
C ARG A 83 1.00 4.34 -10.23
N PHE A 84 1.83 3.91 -9.26
CA PHE A 84 1.55 2.73 -8.44
C PHE A 84 1.51 3.13 -6.95
N ILE A 85 0.39 2.93 -6.30
CA ILE A 85 0.22 3.18 -4.86
C ILE A 85 0.27 1.84 -4.16
N ASN A 86 1.32 1.61 -3.37
CA ASN A 86 1.47 0.40 -2.58
C ASN A 86 0.99 0.64 -1.15
N ILE A 87 -0.05 -0.09 -0.74
CA ILE A 87 -0.51 -0.11 0.65
C ILE A 87 0.34 -1.10 1.42
N SER A 88 1.15 -0.57 2.33
CA SER A 88 2.04 -1.32 3.20
C SER A 88 1.72 -1.07 4.68
N THR A 89 2.58 -1.48 5.59
CA THR A 89 2.29 -1.49 7.02
C THR A 89 3.47 -1.01 7.87
N LEU A 90 3.17 -0.29 8.94
CA LEU A 90 4.15 0.08 9.99
C LEU A 90 4.64 -1.14 10.80
N ARG A 91 3.97 -2.29 10.68
CA ARG A 91 4.43 -3.54 11.30
C ARG A 91 5.77 -4.04 10.76
N LEU A 92 6.24 -3.53 9.65
CA LEU A 92 7.60 -3.78 9.15
C LEU A 92 8.71 -3.37 10.13
N TYR A 93 8.36 -2.62 11.17
CA TYR A 93 9.27 -2.17 12.23
C TYR A 93 8.99 -2.82 13.59
N GLU A 94 8.15 -3.87 13.65
CA GLU A 94 7.72 -4.46 14.93
C GLU A 94 8.87 -5.10 15.73
N ASN A 95 9.95 -5.53 15.08
CA ASN A 95 11.11 -6.10 15.74
C ASN A 95 12.09 -5.06 16.31
N HIS A 96 11.93 -3.77 15.99
CA HIS A 96 12.70 -2.72 16.64
C HIS A 96 12.15 -2.41 18.04
N GLU A 97 13.02 -1.96 18.94
CA GLU A 97 12.63 -1.58 20.32
C GLU A 97 11.49 -0.56 20.30
N GLU A 98 10.46 -0.79 21.13
CA GLU A 98 9.23 0.02 21.15
C GLU A 98 9.43 1.47 21.57
N ASN A 99 10.48 1.76 22.34
CA ASN A 99 10.80 3.09 22.83
C ASN A 99 11.50 3.99 21.81
N LEU A 100 11.80 3.47 20.62
CA LEU A 100 12.46 4.22 19.58
C LEU A 100 11.46 4.98 18.70
N VAL A 101 11.82 6.20 18.33
CA VAL A 101 11.10 7.00 17.34
C VAL A 101 11.58 6.62 15.96
N VAL A 102 10.68 6.18 15.10
CA VAL A 102 10.97 5.60 13.79
C VAL A 102 10.58 6.55 12.65
N THR A 103 11.46 6.73 11.70
CA THR A 103 11.21 7.48 10.46
C THR A 103 11.26 6.54 9.24
N GLU A 104 10.85 7.03 8.09
CA GLU A 104 10.88 6.29 6.81
C GLU A 104 12.31 5.87 6.39
N ARG A 105 13.34 6.50 6.96
CA ARG A 105 14.75 6.20 6.67
C ARG A 105 15.28 4.98 7.43
N TRP A 106 14.52 4.50 8.42
CA TRP A 106 14.90 3.31 9.15
C TRP A 106 14.77 2.08 8.26
N ARG A 107 15.68 1.14 8.45
CA ARG A 107 15.58 -0.16 7.80
C ARG A 107 14.41 -0.93 8.40
N THR A 108 13.55 -1.49 7.54
CA THR A 108 12.53 -2.45 7.95
C THR A 108 13.17 -3.73 8.48
N ASP A 109 12.55 -4.36 9.46
CA ASP A 109 13.04 -5.56 10.12
C ASP A 109 11.93 -6.60 10.29
N PRO A 110 11.39 -7.17 9.17
CA PRO A 110 10.33 -8.16 9.21
C PRO A 110 10.87 -9.51 9.72
N SER A 111 10.08 -10.20 10.55
CA SER A 111 10.37 -11.58 10.93
C SER A 111 10.09 -12.54 9.78
N ALA A 112 11.00 -13.50 9.54
CA ALA A 112 10.77 -14.60 8.60
C ALA A 112 9.66 -15.55 9.05
N GLU A 113 9.29 -15.56 10.33
CA GLU A 113 8.19 -16.38 10.88
C GLU A 113 6.82 -15.78 10.57
N ASN A 114 6.76 -14.49 10.23
CA ASN A 114 5.53 -13.80 9.84
C ASN A 114 5.51 -13.56 8.32
N VAL A 115 5.01 -14.55 7.58
CA VAL A 115 5.02 -14.55 6.12
C VAL A 115 4.26 -13.35 5.53
N ALA A 116 3.18 -12.88 6.17
CA ALA A 116 2.43 -11.73 5.70
C ALA A 116 3.26 -10.44 5.80
N ILE A 117 3.98 -10.23 6.90
CA ILE A 117 4.85 -9.07 7.08
C ILE A 117 6.08 -9.14 6.18
N LEU A 118 6.68 -10.35 6.07
CA LEU A 118 7.79 -10.58 5.15
C LEU A 118 7.35 -10.34 3.70
N GLY A 119 6.16 -10.78 3.32
CA GLY A 119 5.57 -10.55 2.00
C GLY A 119 5.41 -9.05 1.70
N ALA A 120 4.86 -8.27 2.63
CA ALA A 120 4.77 -6.82 2.46
C ALA A 120 6.15 -6.18 2.21
N HIS A 121 7.18 -6.62 2.94
CA HIS A 121 8.56 -6.17 2.72
C HIS A 121 9.05 -6.53 1.30
N MET A 122 8.77 -7.74 0.82
CA MET A 122 9.15 -8.17 -0.53
C MET A 122 8.42 -7.35 -1.61
N THR A 123 7.13 -7.05 -1.41
CA THR A 123 6.38 -6.15 -2.30
C THR A 123 7.05 -4.76 -2.39
N GLU A 124 7.41 -4.16 -1.24
CA GLU A 124 8.12 -2.88 -1.24
C GLU A 124 9.45 -2.97 -2.01
N ALA A 125 10.21 -4.05 -1.83
CA ALA A 125 11.49 -4.25 -2.53
C ALA A 125 11.28 -4.31 -4.05
N VAL A 126 10.30 -5.08 -4.53
CA VAL A 126 9.97 -5.17 -5.97
C VAL A 126 9.54 -3.80 -6.51
N CYS A 127 8.60 -3.12 -5.86
CA CYS A 127 8.14 -1.79 -6.26
C CYS A 127 9.28 -0.77 -6.36
N LYS A 128 10.20 -0.81 -5.39
CA LYS A 128 11.35 0.10 -5.33
C LYS A 128 12.31 -0.07 -6.50
N GLU A 129 12.51 -1.31 -6.99
CA GLU A 129 13.36 -1.55 -8.15
C GLU A 129 12.76 -0.94 -9.43
N PHE A 130 11.44 -1.08 -9.64
CA PHE A 130 10.76 -0.45 -10.77
C PHE A 130 10.82 1.09 -10.71
N ALA A 131 10.65 1.67 -9.53
CA ALA A 131 10.77 3.11 -9.34
C ALA A 131 12.21 3.60 -9.56
N ARG A 132 13.22 2.87 -9.05
CA ARG A 132 14.64 3.19 -9.25
C ARG A 132 14.99 3.24 -10.73
N ASP A 133 14.50 2.30 -11.51
CA ASP A 133 14.72 2.23 -12.95
C ASP A 133 13.81 3.20 -13.74
N ARG A 134 13.00 4.02 -13.04
CA ARG A 134 12.08 5.04 -13.60
C ARG A 134 11.05 4.46 -14.57
N LEU A 135 10.61 3.23 -14.32
CA LEU A 135 9.60 2.56 -15.12
C LEU A 135 8.18 2.95 -14.70
N ILE A 136 7.99 3.28 -13.43
CA ILE A 136 6.71 3.72 -12.87
C ILE A 136 6.97 4.52 -11.58
N ASP A 137 6.17 5.55 -11.33
CA ASP A 137 6.22 6.29 -10.06
C ASP A 137 5.48 5.53 -8.96
N VAL A 138 6.12 5.39 -7.80
CA VAL A 138 5.57 4.62 -6.67
C VAL A 138 5.41 5.49 -5.43
N VAL A 139 4.21 5.49 -4.86
CA VAL A 139 3.95 5.96 -3.50
C VAL A 139 3.77 4.73 -2.60
N ASN A 140 4.73 4.49 -1.72
CA ASN A 140 4.68 3.41 -0.75
C ASN A 140 4.17 3.93 0.59
N ILE A 141 2.97 3.53 1.00
CA ILE A 141 2.31 4.06 2.18
C ILE A 141 2.27 2.98 3.26
N ARG A 142 3.02 3.19 4.34
CA ARG A 142 2.99 2.33 5.52
C ARG A 142 1.97 2.84 6.51
N PHE A 143 0.81 2.19 6.54
CA PHE A 143 -0.26 2.50 7.48
C PHE A 143 -0.06 1.82 8.83
N GLY A 144 -0.55 2.49 9.88
CA GLY A 144 -0.80 1.85 11.17
C GLY A 144 -1.99 0.87 11.08
N TRP A 145 -2.30 0.22 12.20
CA TRP A 145 -3.41 -0.71 12.28
C TRP A 145 -4.74 -0.05 11.91
N PRO A 146 -5.51 -0.57 10.95
CA PRO A 146 -6.75 0.07 10.52
C PRO A 146 -7.85 -0.03 11.59
N PHE A 147 -8.57 1.08 11.84
CA PHE A 147 -9.72 1.08 12.73
C PHE A 147 -10.86 1.94 12.20
N VAL A 148 -12.07 1.62 12.64
CA VAL A 148 -13.28 2.41 12.35
C VAL A 148 -13.38 3.55 13.35
N GLU A 149 -13.63 4.78 12.91
CA GLU A 149 -13.62 6.00 13.74
C GLU A 149 -14.60 5.96 14.93
N THR A 150 -15.65 5.15 14.85
CA THR A 150 -16.63 4.96 15.94
C THR A 150 -16.09 4.10 17.08
N ILE A 151 -14.94 3.46 16.90
CA ILE A 151 -14.32 2.56 17.88
C ILE A 151 -12.95 3.14 18.22
N SER A 152 -12.73 3.49 19.48
CA SER A 152 -11.40 3.92 19.91
C SER A 152 -10.38 2.80 19.67
N PRO A 153 -9.19 3.11 19.12
CA PRO A 153 -8.13 2.11 18.99
C PRO A 153 -7.79 1.53 20.36
N ASP A 154 -7.47 0.24 20.38
CA ASP A 154 -6.96 -0.39 21.61
C ASP A 154 -5.69 0.37 22.05
N SER A 155 -5.62 0.73 23.34
CA SER A 155 -4.49 1.46 23.92
C SER A 155 -3.16 0.69 23.85
N SER A 156 -3.21 -0.60 23.55
CA SER A 156 -2.03 -1.44 23.26
C SER A 156 -1.46 -1.23 21.84
N GLN A 157 -2.24 -0.62 20.94
CA GLN A 157 -1.78 -0.37 19.58
C GLN A 157 -0.99 0.95 19.53
N THR A 158 0.32 0.84 19.36
CA THR A 158 1.24 1.98 19.28
C THR A 158 1.14 2.74 17.94
N ALA A 159 0.45 2.17 16.94
CA ALA A 159 0.21 2.79 15.66
C ALA A 159 -1.14 2.32 15.11
N ALA A 160 -2.07 3.23 14.93
CA ALA A 160 -3.38 2.95 14.34
C ALA A 160 -3.75 4.03 13.32
N THR A 161 -4.49 3.64 12.26
CA THR A 161 -4.93 4.58 11.23
C THR A 161 -6.43 4.42 11.00
N SER A 162 -7.18 5.52 11.10
CA SER A 162 -8.60 5.48 10.85
C SER A 162 -8.93 5.19 9.37
N HIS A 163 -10.04 4.54 9.12
CA HIS A 163 -10.49 4.22 7.76
C HIS A 163 -10.64 5.47 6.88
N GLY A 164 -11.16 6.57 7.45
CA GLY A 164 -11.28 7.83 6.73
C GLY A 164 -9.94 8.47 6.42
N LEU A 165 -8.91 8.30 7.27
CA LEU A 165 -7.56 8.77 6.98
C LEU A 165 -6.89 7.91 5.90
N ILE A 166 -7.08 6.58 5.93
CA ILE A 166 -6.58 5.67 4.88
C ILE A 166 -7.16 6.08 3.52
N ALA A 167 -8.50 6.20 3.41
CA ALA A 167 -9.15 6.57 2.16
C ALA A 167 -8.70 7.93 1.65
N ALA A 168 -8.62 8.94 2.52
CA ALA A 168 -8.17 10.28 2.15
C ALA A 168 -6.72 10.29 1.68
N THR A 169 -5.82 9.56 2.35
CA THR A 169 -4.40 9.47 1.96
C THR A 169 -4.23 8.83 0.59
N VAL A 170 -4.95 7.73 0.34
CA VAL A 170 -4.89 7.06 -0.97
C VAL A 170 -5.42 7.97 -2.07
N ASN A 171 -6.51 8.72 -1.82
CA ASN A 171 -7.03 9.69 -2.78
C ASN A 171 -6.02 10.82 -3.09
N GLU A 172 -5.43 11.43 -2.08
CA GLU A 172 -4.40 12.47 -2.28
C GLU A 172 -3.19 11.91 -3.05
N SER A 173 -2.81 10.65 -2.80
CA SER A 173 -1.68 9.99 -3.48
C SER A 173 -1.87 9.82 -4.99
N LEU A 174 -3.13 9.85 -5.48
CA LEU A 174 -3.42 9.84 -6.91
C LEU A 174 -3.13 11.20 -7.58
N LEU A 175 -3.18 12.29 -6.79
CA LEU A 175 -3.21 13.67 -7.31
C LEU A 175 -1.88 14.41 -7.14
N ILE A 176 -0.97 13.92 -6.30
CA ILE A 176 0.29 14.61 -5.99
C ILE A 176 1.29 14.52 -7.14
N ASP A 177 2.08 15.57 -7.30
CA ASP A 177 3.28 15.54 -8.14
C ASP A 177 4.46 15.01 -7.33
N LEU A 178 5.07 13.93 -7.78
CA LEU A 178 6.26 13.35 -7.14
C LEU A 178 7.53 14.00 -7.68
N LEU A 179 8.41 14.39 -6.77
CA LEU A 179 9.76 14.87 -7.13
C LEU A 179 10.71 13.72 -7.48
N GLU A 180 10.49 12.58 -6.85
CA GLU A 180 11.28 11.36 -7.04
C GLU A 180 10.33 10.20 -7.35
N PRO A 181 10.76 9.23 -8.17
CA PRO A 181 9.89 8.11 -8.60
C PRO A 181 9.55 7.13 -7.47
N TRP A 182 10.26 7.19 -6.34
CA TRP A 182 9.97 6.42 -5.12
C TRP A 182 9.71 7.36 -3.95
N GLN A 183 8.56 7.22 -3.32
CA GLN A 183 8.22 7.97 -2.12
C GLN A 183 7.70 7.03 -1.02
N ASP A 184 8.44 6.93 0.08
CA ASP A 184 8.00 6.28 1.32
C ASP A 184 7.28 7.28 2.22
N VAL A 185 6.15 6.89 2.81
CA VAL A 185 5.46 7.68 3.82
C VAL A 185 4.91 6.82 4.96
N HIS A 186 5.02 7.31 6.19
CA HIS A 186 4.34 6.76 7.35
C HIS A 186 3.03 7.50 7.58
N VAL A 187 1.94 6.75 7.74
CA VAL A 187 0.61 7.31 7.99
C VAL A 187 -0.03 6.61 9.19
N GLN A 188 -0.32 7.38 10.21
CA GLN A 188 -1.10 6.95 11.37
C GLN A 188 -1.95 8.11 11.89
N SER A 189 -3.04 7.79 12.57
CA SER A 189 -3.81 8.78 13.32
C SER A 189 -2.98 9.28 14.51
N PRO A 190 -3.07 10.57 14.89
CA PRO A 190 -2.33 11.12 16.01
C PRO A 190 -2.63 10.37 17.31
N VAL A 191 -1.59 9.97 18.02
CA VAL A 191 -1.68 9.34 19.35
C VAL A 191 -0.66 9.96 20.28
N LYS A 192 -0.96 9.91 21.58
CA LYS A 192 0.01 10.36 22.61
C LYS A 192 1.24 9.45 22.55
N HIS A 193 2.43 10.05 22.54
CA HIS A 193 3.72 9.35 22.43
C HIS A 193 3.86 8.57 21.10
N GLN A 194 3.52 9.24 20.01
CA GLN A 194 3.61 8.69 18.66
C GLN A 194 5.02 8.16 18.36
N ARG A 195 5.10 6.88 18.00
CA ARG A 195 6.36 6.20 17.65
C ARG A 195 6.82 6.51 16.23
N PHE A 196 5.89 6.56 15.27
CA PHE A 196 6.19 6.75 13.87
C PHE A 196 6.01 8.22 13.48
N ILE A 197 7.04 8.81 12.88
CA ILE A 197 7.00 10.20 12.40
C ILE A 197 6.21 10.25 11.09
N THR A 198 5.24 11.16 11.04
CA THR A 198 4.35 11.39 9.88
C THR A 198 4.63 12.71 9.15
N ASN A 199 5.75 13.36 9.45
CA ASN A 199 6.09 14.66 8.88
C ASN A 199 6.25 14.63 7.35
N THR A 200 6.72 13.51 6.80
CA THR A 200 6.83 13.33 5.35
C THR A 200 5.44 13.28 4.72
N ALA A 201 4.53 12.51 5.31
CA ALA A 201 3.13 12.46 4.86
C ALA A 201 2.44 13.82 4.99
N ALA A 202 2.62 14.55 6.11
CA ALA A 202 2.02 15.88 6.30
C ALA A 202 2.52 16.92 5.27
N LYS A 203 3.77 16.80 4.81
CA LYS A 203 4.31 17.66 3.73
C LYS A 203 3.80 17.26 2.36
N LEU A 204 3.69 15.97 2.10
CA LEU A 204 3.27 15.42 0.82
C LEU A 204 1.76 15.59 0.60
N PHE A 205 0.98 15.51 1.69
CA PHE A 205 -0.47 15.62 1.72
C PHE A 205 -0.93 16.81 2.57
N PRO A 206 -0.72 18.05 2.13
CA PRO A 206 -0.98 19.24 2.95
C PRO A 206 -2.43 19.36 3.41
N ASN A 207 -3.39 18.85 2.63
CA ASN A 207 -4.82 18.82 3.01
C ASN A 207 -5.12 17.87 4.17
N LEU A 208 -4.18 16.98 4.52
CA LEU A 208 -4.31 16.02 5.61
C LEU A 208 -3.38 16.34 6.80
N ALA A 209 -2.61 17.43 6.74
CA ALA A 209 -1.60 17.76 7.75
C ALA A 209 -2.18 17.75 9.16
N ASP A 210 -3.35 18.38 9.39
CA ASP A 210 -4.01 18.45 10.70
C ASP A 210 -4.51 17.08 11.23
N ARG A 211 -4.58 16.07 10.35
CA ARG A 211 -4.99 14.71 10.69
C ARG A 211 -3.81 13.76 10.92
N LEU A 212 -2.60 14.23 10.66
CA LEU A 212 -1.36 13.45 10.69
C LEU A 212 -0.39 13.86 11.82
N VAL A 213 -0.57 15.08 12.36
CA VAL A 213 0.32 15.68 13.37
C VAL A 213 -0.43 15.99 14.66
#